data_bc071c5fd86475d945a1c1b9892d8ccf
#
_entry.id   bc071c5fd86475d945a1c1b9892d8ccf
#
_cell.length_a   1.000
_cell.length_b   1.000
_cell.length_c   1.000
_cell.angle_alpha   90.00
_cell.angle_beta   90.00
_cell.angle_gamma   90.00
#
_symmetry.space_group_name_H-M   'P 1'
#
loop_
_entity.id
_entity.type
_entity.pdbx_description
1 polymer ?
#
loop_
_entity_poly.entity_id
_entity_poly.type
_entity_poly.pdbx_seq_one_letter_code
_entity_poly.pdbx_strand_id
1 'polypeptide(L)'
;MKLALNLSACAFALAAVATAPVYAQSQSEAADQVDETVDSNVIVVTAQGRAQVLSDVPVAISAINSEQLQKSGATDIRELNQLAPSLLVSSTGNEANGSARIRGIGTVGDNPGLESSVAVFIDGVYRSRSGNALSELGPIERVEILRGPQGTLGGRNSSAGMISITTAGPEFNFGGHASVSYGNYDQLRIEGGVTGPLSDTIAARIDGVYLKRDGFYTDVVNGTDINNKDRYIVRGQLLFEPNDGLSIRVIGDYSKKDESCCAATFVQPEFAQQARISPGLDPFALPLAGSPGLTNAANPIIPVLLALGQNSNALTQSTFNRDIYATAGRSYAGETEDFGASVEINAELGNMNLTSITGYREYSNFQASDTDYTQVDILYREPNENAGAREFKTFTQELRLQGSAFDDKLDWLIGGFYANEKLETRDNLRFGTQYGAFAPCRVVNAVNPALASPTSTGCLSAGGRAALQAANGGAGAFGAATPLIFAGLDNLATINDKGTVLDVYNQKSENFAVFTHNIFHITDNLDFTVGLRYTNETKDFNAAFTNDNTMCPTQRALFTPLLGGPLAALAGGIIGLSCQGNSTAELDGVTLADSRSENEFTGTA
;
A
#
# COMPACT_ATOMS: atom_id res chain seq x y z
N MET A 1 -1.80 -28.62 -11.14
CA MET A 1 -1.91 -29.10 -12.54
C MET A 1 -1.56 -27.91 -13.42
N LYS A 2 -0.31 -27.83 -13.87
CA LYS A 2 0.23 -26.68 -14.62
C LYS A 2 -0.43 -26.62 -16.01
N LEU A 3 -1.20 -25.58 -16.27
CA LEU A 3 -1.67 -25.27 -17.61
C LEU A 3 -0.62 -24.35 -18.27
N ALA A 4 0.18 -24.93 -19.14
CA ALA A 4 1.01 -24.17 -20.08
C ALA A 4 0.09 -23.66 -21.19
N LEU A 5 -0.33 -22.39 -21.14
CA LEU A 5 -0.98 -21.73 -22.26
C LEU A 5 0.11 -21.23 -23.23
N ASN A 6 0.11 -21.84 -24.41
CA ASN A 6 1.03 -21.50 -25.49
C ASN A 6 0.80 -20.07 -25.98
N LEU A 7 1.84 -19.26 -25.95
CA LEU A 7 1.96 -17.89 -26.49
C LEU A 7 1.77 -17.78 -28.03
N SER A 8 1.39 -18.85 -28.72
CA SER A 8 1.22 -18.87 -30.17
C SER A 8 -0.09 -18.26 -30.69
N ALA A 9 -1.06 -17.93 -29.84
CA ALA A 9 -2.35 -17.40 -30.28
C ALA A 9 -2.38 -15.88 -30.48
N CYS A 10 -1.48 -15.12 -29.86
CA CYS A 10 -1.46 -13.64 -30.00
C CYS A 10 -0.75 -13.14 -31.26
N ALA A 11 0.12 -13.94 -31.87
CA ALA A 11 0.85 -13.53 -33.08
C ALA A 11 -0.02 -13.54 -34.36
N PHE A 12 -1.14 -14.26 -34.37
CA PHE A 12 -2.01 -14.36 -35.57
C PHE A 12 -3.04 -13.23 -35.69
N ALA A 13 -3.35 -12.50 -34.60
CA ALA A 13 -4.32 -11.39 -34.66
C ALA A 13 -3.71 -10.08 -35.18
N LEU A 14 -2.40 -9.88 -35.12
CA LEU A 14 -1.71 -8.68 -35.61
C LEU A 14 -1.38 -8.71 -37.11
N ALA A 15 -1.41 -9.87 -37.76
CA ALA A 15 -1.08 -9.99 -39.18
C ALA A 15 -2.27 -9.73 -40.15
N ALA A 16 -3.49 -9.64 -39.64
CA ALA A 16 -4.70 -9.49 -40.48
C ALA A 16 -5.10 -8.03 -40.78
N VAL A 17 -4.42 -7.01 -40.22
CA VAL A 17 -4.78 -5.60 -40.37
C VAL A 17 -4.02 -4.90 -41.50
N ALA A 18 -3.09 -5.55 -42.20
CA ALA A 18 -2.16 -4.91 -43.12
C ALA A 18 -2.62 -4.80 -44.59
N THR A 19 -3.85 -5.19 -44.96
CA THR A 19 -4.30 -5.10 -46.37
C THR A 19 -5.75 -4.63 -46.52
N ALA A 20 -6.07 -3.40 -46.14
CA ALA A 20 -7.28 -2.74 -46.58
C ALA A 20 -6.91 -1.48 -47.38
N PRO A 21 -7.40 -1.30 -48.62
CA PRO A 21 -7.11 -0.11 -49.42
C PRO A 21 -7.88 1.11 -48.89
N VAL A 22 -7.14 2.18 -48.67
CA VAL A 22 -7.70 3.51 -48.36
C VAL A 22 -8.47 4.03 -49.55
N TYR A 23 -9.80 4.13 -49.44
CA TYR A 23 -10.61 4.92 -50.35
C TYR A 23 -10.83 6.31 -49.73
N ALA A 24 -10.25 7.32 -50.39
CA ALA A 24 -10.60 8.71 -50.14
C ALA A 24 -12.02 8.99 -50.67
N GLN A 25 -12.93 9.41 -49.82
CA GLN A 25 -14.22 9.95 -50.26
C GLN A 25 -14.24 11.46 -50.10
N SER A 26 -14.66 12.07 -51.23
CA SER A 26 -14.83 13.49 -51.46
C SER A 26 -15.99 14.09 -50.67
N GLN A 27 -15.81 15.33 -50.27
CA GLN A 27 -16.80 16.24 -49.68
C GLN A 27 -18.13 16.28 -50.46
N SER A 28 -19.23 16.28 -49.71
CA SER A 28 -20.48 16.88 -50.18
C SER A 28 -21.01 17.87 -49.15
N GLU A 29 -21.36 19.04 -49.64
CA GLU A 29 -21.78 20.23 -48.89
C GLU A 29 -23.18 20.11 -48.27
N ALA A 30 -23.33 20.81 -47.16
CA ALA A 30 -24.48 21.55 -46.65
C ALA A 30 -25.66 20.80 -46.04
N ALA A 31 -25.72 20.84 -44.72
CA ALA A 31 -26.94 21.19 -44.00
C ALA A 31 -26.55 21.95 -42.73
N ASP A 32 -27.13 23.13 -42.59
CA ASP A 32 -27.07 24.02 -41.43
C ASP A 32 -27.45 23.28 -40.16
N GLN A 33 -26.48 23.02 -39.29
CA GLN A 33 -26.73 22.65 -37.90
C GLN A 33 -25.96 23.61 -37.00
N VAL A 34 -26.67 24.13 -36.04
CA VAL A 34 -26.17 24.97 -34.95
C VAL A 34 -24.97 24.31 -34.33
N ASP A 35 -23.81 24.93 -34.55
CA ASP A 35 -22.53 24.55 -33.95
C ASP A 35 -22.59 24.87 -32.46
N GLU A 36 -23.03 23.90 -31.64
CA GLU A 36 -22.65 23.89 -30.22
C GLU A 36 -21.17 23.57 -30.18
N THR A 37 -20.33 24.58 -30.29
CA THR A 37 -18.94 24.52 -29.89
C THR A 37 -18.93 24.26 -28.39
N VAL A 38 -18.94 22.98 -28.00
CA VAL A 38 -18.53 22.59 -26.62
C VAL A 38 -17.10 23.09 -26.49
N ASP A 39 -16.95 24.15 -25.71
CA ASP A 39 -15.64 24.73 -25.41
C ASP A 39 -14.78 23.60 -24.82
N SER A 40 -13.77 23.13 -25.55
CA SER A 40 -12.91 22.01 -25.17
C SER A 40 -12.17 22.23 -23.83
N ASN A 41 -12.38 23.39 -23.22
CA ASN A 41 -11.82 23.78 -21.94
C ASN A 41 -12.76 23.53 -20.72
N VAL A 42 -14.01 23.10 -20.95
CA VAL A 42 -14.96 22.83 -19.85
C VAL A 42 -14.68 21.45 -19.26
N ILE A 43 -14.20 21.42 -18.04
CA ILE A 43 -13.97 20.16 -17.29
C ILE A 43 -15.24 19.83 -16.51
N VAL A 44 -15.84 18.66 -16.80
CA VAL A 44 -16.98 18.12 -16.06
C VAL A 44 -16.47 17.13 -15.03
N VAL A 45 -16.95 17.23 -13.79
CA VAL A 45 -16.63 16.36 -12.67
C VAL A 45 -17.89 15.64 -12.19
N THR A 46 -17.71 14.42 -11.65
CA THR A 46 -18.84 13.56 -11.23
C THR A 46 -18.72 13.06 -9.80
N ALA A 47 -17.64 13.41 -9.12
CA ALA A 47 -17.34 12.89 -7.77
C ALA A 47 -18.35 13.32 -6.68
N GLN A 48 -19.26 14.25 -6.97
CA GLN A 48 -20.40 14.59 -6.09
C GLN A 48 -21.69 13.82 -6.42
N GLY A 49 -21.61 12.76 -7.25
CA GLY A 49 -22.76 11.96 -7.66
C GLY A 49 -23.62 12.62 -8.74
N ARG A 50 -23.21 13.78 -9.25
CA ARG A 50 -23.84 14.53 -10.35
C ARG A 50 -22.78 15.01 -11.31
N ALA A 51 -23.08 15.08 -12.60
CA ALA A 51 -22.23 15.74 -13.59
C ALA A 51 -22.36 17.26 -13.42
N GLN A 52 -21.26 17.94 -13.10
CA GLN A 52 -21.22 19.37 -12.88
C GLN A 52 -19.95 19.96 -13.52
N VAL A 53 -20.03 21.21 -13.97
CA VAL A 53 -18.85 21.93 -14.44
C VAL A 53 -17.94 22.22 -13.23
N LEU A 54 -16.64 21.98 -13.36
CA LEU A 54 -15.67 22.10 -12.26
C LEU A 54 -15.72 23.48 -11.58
N SER A 55 -15.96 24.57 -12.35
CA SER A 55 -16.06 25.93 -11.81
C SER A 55 -17.25 26.15 -10.87
N ASP A 56 -18.30 25.35 -11.02
CA ASP A 56 -19.58 25.52 -10.33
C ASP A 56 -19.67 24.66 -9.07
N VAL A 57 -18.68 23.77 -8.86
CA VAL A 57 -18.66 22.87 -7.71
C VAL A 57 -18.07 23.56 -6.48
N PRO A 58 -18.82 23.69 -5.36
CA PRO A 58 -18.36 24.40 -4.15
C PRO A 58 -17.39 23.58 -3.29
N VAL A 59 -16.60 22.69 -3.90
CA VAL A 59 -15.63 21.81 -3.23
C VAL A 59 -14.26 21.97 -3.90
N ALA A 60 -13.20 21.92 -3.12
CA ALA A 60 -11.84 22.02 -3.65
C ALA A 60 -11.47 20.73 -4.40
N ILE A 61 -11.65 20.71 -5.70
CA ILE A 61 -11.35 19.59 -6.62
C ILE A 61 -10.14 19.93 -7.50
N SER A 62 -9.29 18.93 -7.75
CA SER A 62 -8.34 18.92 -8.87
C SER A 62 -8.79 17.85 -9.84
N ALA A 63 -9.10 18.22 -11.07
CA ALA A 63 -9.45 17.28 -12.12
C ALA A 63 -8.31 17.21 -13.14
N ILE A 64 -7.91 16.01 -13.51
CA ILE A 64 -6.82 15.70 -14.43
C ILE A 64 -7.43 14.85 -15.55
N ASN A 65 -7.37 15.32 -16.77
CA ASN A 65 -7.90 14.62 -17.93
C ASN A 65 -6.86 13.67 -18.58
N SER A 66 -7.30 12.86 -19.53
CA SER A 66 -6.44 11.88 -20.23
C SER A 66 -5.24 12.54 -20.93
N GLU A 67 -5.43 13.72 -21.53
CA GLU A 67 -4.36 14.46 -22.23
C GLU A 67 -3.25 14.91 -21.26
N GLN A 68 -3.63 15.43 -20.09
CA GLN A 68 -2.68 15.83 -19.05
C GLN A 68 -1.92 14.63 -18.48
N LEU A 69 -2.59 13.48 -18.29
CA LEU A 69 -1.94 12.23 -17.87
C LEU A 69 -0.92 11.76 -18.90
N GLN A 70 -1.30 11.72 -20.18
CA GLN A 70 -0.39 11.33 -21.27
C GLN A 70 0.82 12.26 -21.38
N LYS A 71 0.60 13.58 -21.35
CA LYS A 71 1.67 14.58 -21.43
C LYS A 71 2.63 14.54 -20.24
N SER A 72 2.15 14.17 -19.07
CA SER A 72 2.99 14.03 -17.87
C SER A 72 3.76 12.71 -17.81
N GLY A 73 3.35 11.70 -18.59
CA GLY A 73 3.86 10.34 -18.52
C GLY A 73 3.45 9.57 -17.27
N ALA A 74 2.44 10.07 -16.52
CA ALA A 74 1.94 9.39 -15.33
C ALA A 74 1.12 8.15 -15.73
N THR A 75 1.62 6.97 -15.36
CA THR A 75 1.00 5.66 -15.63
C THR A 75 0.50 4.97 -14.36
N ASP A 76 0.97 5.42 -13.20
CA ASP A 76 0.65 4.88 -11.88
C ASP A 76 0.10 6.00 -10.97
N ILE A 77 -0.81 5.71 -10.08
CA ILE A 77 -1.40 6.71 -9.15
C ILE A 77 -0.32 7.43 -8.33
N ARG A 78 0.80 6.77 -8.02
CA ARG A 78 1.91 7.39 -7.29
C ARG A 78 2.57 8.54 -8.07
N GLU A 79 2.47 8.53 -9.38
CA GLU A 79 3.04 9.56 -10.26
C GLU A 79 2.13 10.80 -10.33
N LEU A 80 0.85 10.70 -9.91
CA LEU A 80 -0.09 11.83 -9.80
C LEU A 80 0.38 12.91 -8.82
N ASN A 81 1.34 12.62 -7.94
CA ASN A 81 1.97 13.62 -7.07
C ASN A 81 2.50 14.83 -7.85
N GLN A 82 2.91 14.63 -9.10
CA GLN A 82 3.42 15.69 -9.97
C GLN A 82 2.31 16.59 -10.52
N LEU A 83 1.10 16.06 -10.66
CA LEU A 83 -0.04 16.76 -11.24
C LEU A 83 -0.96 17.37 -10.18
N ALA A 84 -0.94 16.85 -8.98
CA ALA A 84 -1.77 17.30 -7.86
C ALA A 84 -0.90 17.57 -6.62
N PRO A 85 -0.40 18.80 -6.43
CA PRO A 85 0.55 19.13 -5.37
C PRO A 85 0.05 18.88 -3.94
N SER A 86 -1.27 18.79 -3.74
CA SER A 86 -1.87 18.46 -2.44
C SER A 86 -1.92 16.96 -2.15
N LEU A 87 -1.71 16.13 -3.16
CA LEU A 87 -1.72 14.67 -3.06
C LEU A 87 -0.29 14.16 -2.87
N LEU A 88 -0.09 13.28 -1.91
CA LEU A 88 1.11 12.47 -1.75
C LEU A 88 0.71 11.02 -1.70
N VAL A 89 1.12 10.24 -2.69
CA VAL A 89 0.97 8.79 -2.73
C VAL A 89 2.36 8.16 -2.60
N SER A 90 2.51 7.25 -1.65
CA SER A 90 3.77 6.57 -1.38
C SER A 90 3.52 5.14 -0.91
N SER A 91 4.50 4.28 -1.08
CA SER A 91 4.55 2.95 -0.47
C SER A 91 5.83 2.80 0.34
N THR A 92 5.80 1.97 1.39
CA THR A 92 6.94 1.72 2.28
C THR A 92 7.11 0.22 2.48
N GLY A 93 8.35 -0.28 2.33
CA GLY A 93 8.76 -1.65 2.62
C GLY A 93 8.06 -2.76 1.81
N ASN A 94 6.97 -2.46 1.13
CA ASN A 94 6.17 -3.39 0.32
C ASN A 94 5.27 -2.57 -0.62
N GLU A 95 5.07 -3.01 -1.85
CA GLU A 95 4.18 -2.36 -2.82
C GLU A 95 2.72 -2.28 -2.31
N ALA A 96 2.26 -3.28 -1.54
CA ALA A 96 0.93 -3.30 -0.94
C ALA A 96 0.78 -2.37 0.27
N ASN A 97 1.87 -1.80 0.81
CA ASN A 97 1.85 -0.79 1.88
C ASN A 97 1.64 0.63 1.35
N GLY A 98 0.90 0.78 0.27
CA GLY A 98 0.58 2.08 -0.31
C GLY A 98 -0.31 2.91 0.62
N SER A 99 -0.04 4.23 0.66
CA SER A 99 -0.92 5.19 1.33
C SER A 99 -1.05 6.46 0.50
N ALA A 100 -2.27 7.01 0.49
CA ALA A 100 -2.55 8.32 -0.06
C ALA A 100 -2.75 9.33 1.08
N ARG A 101 -2.20 10.52 0.90
CA ARG A 101 -2.37 11.66 1.82
C ARG A 101 -2.79 12.88 1.04
N ILE A 102 -3.76 13.61 1.55
CA ILE A 102 -4.22 14.87 0.96
C ILE A 102 -3.96 15.98 1.98
N ARG A 103 -3.22 17.03 1.58
CA ARG A 103 -2.78 18.12 2.48
C ARG A 103 -2.02 17.62 3.72
N GLY A 104 -1.24 16.54 3.56
CA GLY A 104 -0.49 15.92 4.65
C GLY A 104 -1.29 14.98 5.57
N ILE A 105 -2.61 14.89 5.42
CA ILE A 105 -3.48 14.02 6.22
C ILE A 105 -3.68 12.70 5.50
N GLY A 106 -3.43 11.59 6.19
CA GLY A 106 -3.61 10.24 5.65
C GLY A 106 -3.20 9.18 6.67
N THR A 107 -3.62 7.95 6.44
CA THR A 107 -3.25 6.78 7.25
C THR A 107 -1.98 6.15 6.72
N VAL A 108 -1.10 5.70 7.61
CA VAL A 108 0.12 4.95 7.24
C VAL A 108 -0.27 3.57 6.70
N GLY A 109 0.33 3.18 5.57
CA GLY A 109 -0.01 1.92 4.89
C GLY A 109 0.60 0.65 5.48
N ASP A 110 1.42 0.74 6.54
CA ASP A 110 2.20 -0.39 7.05
C ASP A 110 1.37 -1.45 7.78
N ASN A 111 0.18 -1.08 8.27
CA ASN A 111 -0.74 -2.02 8.89
C ASN A 111 -1.95 -2.27 7.97
N PRO A 112 -2.11 -3.48 7.41
CA PRO A 112 -3.21 -3.79 6.51
C PRO A 112 -4.58 -3.80 7.19
N GLY A 113 -4.65 -3.90 8.51
CA GLY A 113 -5.87 -3.79 9.30
C GLY A 113 -6.40 -2.35 9.41
N LEU A 114 -5.55 -1.34 9.19
CA LEU A 114 -5.95 0.07 9.20
C LEU A 114 -6.55 0.47 7.85
N GLU A 115 -7.57 1.28 7.91
CA GLU A 115 -8.23 1.86 6.75
C GLU A 115 -7.63 3.21 6.39
N SER A 116 -7.71 3.57 5.10
CA SER A 116 -7.20 4.85 4.60
C SER A 116 -8.05 6.02 5.10
N SER A 117 -7.45 7.19 5.28
CA SER A 117 -8.18 8.46 5.47
C SER A 117 -8.55 9.12 4.14
N VAL A 118 -8.08 8.58 3.02
CA VAL A 118 -8.41 9.00 1.65
C VAL A 118 -9.13 7.85 0.97
N ALA A 119 -10.41 8.06 0.64
CA ALA A 119 -11.19 7.07 -0.10
C ALA A 119 -10.74 7.04 -1.57
N VAL A 120 -10.69 5.86 -2.17
CA VAL A 120 -10.39 5.69 -3.59
C VAL A 120 -11.54 4.96 -4.25
N PHE A 121 -12.01 5.50 -5.37
CA PHE A 121 -13.02 4.90 -6.23
C PHE A 121 -12.46 4.74 -7.65
N ILE A 122 -12.72 3.61 -8.28
CA ILE A 122 -12.42 3.38 -9.69
C ILE A 122 -13.71 2.93 -10.35
N ASP A 123 -14.17 3.70 -11.35
CA ASP A 123 -15.48 3.51 -12.01
C ASP A 123 -16.63 3.40 -11.00
N GLY A 124 -16.66 4.27 -10.00
CA GLY A 124 -17.66 4.28 -8.93
C GLY A 124 -17.53 3.15 -7.90
N VAL A 125 -16.67 2.16 -8.11
CA VAL A 125 -16.45 1.05 -7.18
C VAL A 125 -15.44 1.44 -6.11
N TYR A 126 -15.85 1.38 -4.85
CA TYR A 126 -15.00 1.67 -3.70
C TYR A 126 -13.84 0.68 -3.59
N ARG A 127 -12.63 1.20 -3.36
CA ARG A 127 -11.41 0.45 -3.07
C ARG A 127 -11.10 0.53 -1.59
N SER A 128 -11.34 -0.54 -0.87
CA SER A 128 -11.32 -0.56 0.59
C SER A 128 -9.94 -0.26 1.19
N ARG A 129 -8.88 -0.62 0.48
CA ARG A 129 -7.48 -0.43 0.92
C ARG A 129 -6.69 0.32 -0.13
N SER A 130 -5.92 1.31 0.31
CA SER A 130 -5.12 2.12 -0.61
C SER A 130 -4.07 1.30 -1.38
N GLY A 131 -3.50 0.25 -0.78
CA GLY A 131 -2.50 -0.59 -1.42
C GLY A 131 -3.00 -1.31 -2.68
N ASN A 132 -4.28 -1.70 -2.74
CA ASN A 132 -4.87 -2.33 -3.91
C ASN A 132 -5.39 -1.34 -4.97
N ALA A 133 -5.49 -0.06 -4.61
CA ALA A 133 -5.93 0.99 -5.50
C ALA A 133 -4.76 1.73 -6.18
N LEU A 134 -3.53 1.59 -5.65
CA LEU A 134 -2.35 2.34 -6.05
C LEU A 134 -1.49 1.53 -7.02
N SER A 135 -2.02 1.24 -8.21
CA SER A 135 -1.33 0.43 -9.22
C SER A 135 -1.42 1.04 -10.62
N GLU A 136 -0.83 0.37 -11.59
CA GLU A 136 -1.00 0.64 -13.02
C GLU A 136 -2.48 0.64 -13.38
N LEU A 137 -2.94 1.67 -14.09
CA LEU A 137 -4.37 1.92 -14.30
C LEU A 137 -4.84 1.61 -15.73
N GLY A 138 -3.91 1.53 -16.68
CA GLY A 138 -4.23 1.49 -18.11
C GLY A 138 -4.88 2.80 -18.60
N PRO A 139 -5.62 2.79 -19.69
CA PRO A 139 -6.26 3.99 -20.22
C PRO A 139 -7.28 4.58 -19.26
N ILE A 140 -7.07 5.86 -18.92
CA ILE A 140 -7.91 6.64 -18.00
C ILE A 140 -8.55 7.78 -18.77
N GLU A 141 -9.82 8.05 -18.51
CA GLU A 141 -10.54 9.22 -19.00
C GLU A 141 -10.23 10.45 -18.14
N ARG A 142 -10.36 10.32 -16.81
CA ARG A 142 -10.08 11.39 -15.84
C ARG A 142 -9.78 10.89 -14.44
N VAL A 143 -9.09 11.73 -13.68
CA VAL A 143 -8.88 11.57 -12.23
C VAL A 143 -9.37 12.82 -11.53
N GLU A 144 -10.21 12.66 -10.53
CA GLU A 144 -10.74 13.73 -9.69
C GLU A 144 -10.22 13.55 -8.25
N ILE A 145 -9.61 14.60 -7.68
CA ILE A 145 -9.05 14.59 -6.33
C ILE A 145 -9.80 15.65 -5.51
N LEU A 146 -10.69 15.18 -4.63
CA LEU A 146 -11.48 16.00 -3.74
C LEU A 146 -10.73 16.18 -2.42
N ARG A 147 -10.54 17.41 -2.03
CA ARG A 147 -9.76 17.78 -0.84
C ARG A 147 -10.66 18.16 0.33
N GLY A 148 -10.38 17.60 1.49
CA GLY A 148 -11.16 17.78 2.71
C GLY A 148 -12.21 16.68 2.91
N PRO A 149 -12.93 16.68 4.03
CA PRO A 149 -13.87 15.61 4.39
C PRO A 149 -14.97 15.42 3.33
N GLN A 150 -15.18 14.17 2.91
CA GLN A 150 -16.18 13.76 1.94
C GLN A 150 -17.16 12.71 2.53
N GLY A 151 -17.38 12.74 3.85
CA GLY A 151 -18.11 11.70 4.57
C GLY A 151 -19.55 11.48 4.13
N THR A 152 -20.24 12.51 3.61
CA THR A 152 -21.66 12.41 3.22
C THR A 152 -21.84 11.55 1.97
N LEU A 153 -21.15 11.85 0.88
CA LEU A 153 -21.23 11.12 -0.39
C LEU A 153 -20.14 10.03 -0.50
N GLY A 154 -18.89 10.36 -0.21
CA GLY A 154 -17.77 9.41 -0.24
C GLY A 154 -17.81 8.35 0.87
N GLY A 155 -18.58 8.60 1.94
CA GLY A 155 -18.77 7.66 3.03
C GLY A 155 -17.53 7.43 3.88
N ARG A 156 -17.33 6.16 4.27
CA ARG A 156 -16.20 5.77 5.13
C ARG A 156 -14.85 6.08 4.46
N ASN A 157 -13.83 6.29 5.28
CA ASN A 157 -12.45 6.45 4.84
C ASN A 157 -12.17 7.70 3.98
N SER A 158 -13.02 8.72 4.07
CA SER A 158 -12.92 9.96 3.28
C SER A 158 -12.70 11.22 4.13
N SER A 159 -12.11 11.08 5.31
CA SER A 159 -11.89 12.20 6.24
C SER A 159 -10.85 13.23 5.74
N ALA A 160 -9.87 12.81 4.96
CA ALA A 160 -8.87 13.69 4.34
C ALA A 160 -9.24 14.10 2.91
N GLY A 161 -10.05 13.30 2.25
CA GLY A 161 -10.47 13.50 0.87
C GLY A 161 -10.81 12.23 0.14
N MET A 162 -10.95 12.36 -1.18
CA MET A 162 -11.32 11.27 -2.06
C MET A 162 -10.57 11.37 -3.40
N ILE A 163 -10.20 10.23 -3.95
CA ILE A 163 -9.69 10.08 -5.32
C ILE A 163 -10.73 9.30 -6.11
N SER A 164 -11.26 9.87 -7.17
CA SER A 164 -12.16 9.20 -8.11
C SER A 164 -11.48 9.08 -9.47
N ILE A 165 -11.42 7.86 -9.99
CA ILE A 165 -10.78 7.53 -11.25
C ILE A 165 -11.84 6.96 -12.16
N THR A 166 -11.95 7.52 -13.36
CA THR A 166 -12.82 7.01 -14.42
C THR A 166 -11.95 6.43 -15.52
N THR A 167 -12.15 5.18 -15.87
CA THR A 167 -11.43 4.53 -16.97
C THR A 167 -12.11 4.84 -18.30
N ALA A 168 -11.32 4.85 -19.39
CA ALA A 168 -11.87 5.05 -20.74
C ALA A 168 -12.91 3.96 -21.04
N GLY A 169 -14.12 4.40 -21.43
CA GLY A 169 -15.27 3.52 -21.66
C GLY A 169 -15.37 2.98 -23.09
N PRO A 170 -16.30 2.04 -23.36
CA PRO A 170 -16.68 1.63 -24.70
C PRO A 170 -17.31 2.78 -25.48
N GLU A 171 -17.05 2.82 -26.78
CA GLU A 171 -17.60 3.82 -27.71
C GLU A 171 -18.30 3.13 -28.88
N PHE A 172 -19.39 3.75 -29.41
CA PHE A 172 -20.08 3.26 -30.61
C PHE A 172 -19.35 3.59 -31.92
N ASN A 173 -18.28 4.38 -31.85
CA ASN A 173 -17.38 4.58 -32.97
C ASN A 173 -16.18 3.63 -32.84
N PHE A 174 -15.83 2.95 -33.94
CA PHE A 174 -14.64 2.10 -33.93
C PHE A 174 -13.39 2.95 -33.74
N GLY A 175 -12.61 2.62 -32.75
CA GLY A 175 -11.37 3.30 -32.42
C GLY A 175 -10.36 2.37 -31.74
N GLY A 176 -9.14 2.83 -31.63
CA GLY A 176 -8.11 2.08 -30.93
C GLY A 176 -6.83 2.89 -30.78
N HIS A 177 -5.97 2.42 -29.89
CA HIS A 177 -4.66 2.99 -29.66
C HIS A 177 -3.65 1.87 -29.42
N ALA A 178 -2.40 2.16 -29.73
CA ALA A 178 -1.27 1.32 -29.39
C ALA A 178 -0.07 2.20 -29.08
N SER A 179 0.67 1.86 -28.05
CA SER A 179 1.87 2.57 -27.61
C SER A 179 2.94 1.58 -27.21
N VAL A 180 4.17 1.85 -27.62
CA VAL A 180 5.35 1.11 -27.20
C VAL A 180 6.38 2.12 -26.72
N SER A 181 6.88 1.96 -25.50
CA SER A 181 7.98 2.77 -24.97
C SER A 181 9.11 1.88 -24.47
N TYR A 182 10.33 2.31 -24.76
CA TYR A 182 11.55 1.67 -24.31
C TYR A 182 12.44 2.70 -23.62
N GLY A 183 13.04 2.33 -22.48
CA GLY A 183 13.80 3.26 -21.66
C GLY A 183 14.92 2.62 -20.85
N ASN A 184 15.47 3.36 -19.92
CA ASN A 184 16.55 2.91 -19.04
C ASN A 184 16.15 1.67 -18.23
N TYR A 185 17.11 0.83 -17.87
CA TYR A 185 16.91 -0.45 -17.18
C TYR A 185 16.11 -1.44 -18.02
N ASP A 186 16.33 -1.44 -19.33
CA ASP A 186 15.59 -2.27 -20.29
C ASP A 186 14.07 -2.19 -20.13
N GLN A 187 13.58 -1.01 -19.70
CA GLN A 187 12.14 -0.79 -19.55
C GLN A 187 11.44 -0.93 -20.90
N LEU A 188 10.54 -1.88 -20.98
CA LEU A 188 9.62 -2.06 -22.10
C LEU A 188 8.19 -1.91 -21.57
N ARG A 189 7.45 -0.93 -22.09
CA ARG A 189 6.01 -0.78 -21.85
C ARG A 189 5.26 -0.89 -23.17
N ILE A 190 4.31 -1.81 -23.21
CA ILE A 190 3.41 -2.00 -24.33
C ILE A 190 2.00 -1.77 -23.81
N GLU A 191 1.27 -0.89 -24.48
CA GLU A 191 -0.12 -0.59 -24.18
C GLU A 191 -0.92 -0.61 -25.46
N GLY A 192 -2.14 -1.13 -25.39
CA GLY A 192 -3.05 -1.09 -26.52
C GLY A 192 -4.47 -1.35 -26.10
N GLY A 193 -5.39 -0.82 -26.88
CA GLY A 193 -6.81 -1.03 -26.69
C GLY A 193 -7.59 -0.79 -27.98
N VAL A 194 -8.76 -1.41 -28.03
CA VAL A 194 -9.71 -1.26 -29.11
C VAL A 194 -11.11 -1.10 -28.55
N THR A 195 -11.88 -0.20 -29.14
CA THR A 195 -13.29 0.03 -28.83
C THR A 195 -14.11 0.03 -30.12
N GLY A 196 -15.39 -0.29 -30.03
CA GLY A 196 -16.29 -0.19 -31.16
C GLY A 196 -17.65 -0.86 -30.91
N PRO A 197 -18.60 -0.63 -31.81
CA PRO A 197 -19.93 -1.22 -31.75
C PRO A 197 -19.89 -2.72 -32.04
N LEU A 198 -20.62 -3.49 -31.25
CA LEU A 198 -21.01 -4.88 -31.57
C LEU A 198 -22.39 -4.92 -32.21
N SER A 199 -23.23 -3.92 -31.91
CA SER A 199 -24.52 -3.65 -32.53
C SER A 199 -24.86 -2.16 -32.34
N ASP A 200 -26.03 -1.72 -32.83
CA ASP A 200 -26.50 -0.35 -32.65
C ASP A 200 -26.71 0.04 -31.17
N THR A 201 -26.82 -0.94 -30.30
CA THR A 201 -27.10 -0.74 -28.87
C THR A 201 -26.04 -1.33 -27.94
N ILE A 202 -25.00 -1.98 -28.48
CA ILE A 202 -23.94 -2.60 -27.71
C ILE A 202 -22.58 -2.14 -28.22
N ALA A 203 -21.79 -1.53 -27.38
CA ALA A 203 -20.38 -1.24 -27.62
C ALA A 203 -19.49 -2.06 -26.70
N ALA A 204 -18.29 -2.38 -27.15
CA ALA A 204 -17.29 -3.10 -26.39
C ALA A 204 -15.95 -2.38 -26.41
N ARG A 205 -15.17 -2.60 -25.34
CA ARG A 205 -13.78 -2.14 -25.25
C ARG A 205 -12.93 -3.23 -24.60
N ILE A 206 -11.71 -3.39 -25.08
CA ILE A 206 -10.68 -4.17 -24.44
C ILE A 206 -9.37 -3.39 -24.41
N ASP A 207 -8.73 -3.32 -23.27
CA ASP A 207 -7.44 -2.66 -23.06
C ASP A 207 -6.46 -3.62 -22.38
N GLY A 208 -5.17 -3.49 -22.72
CA GLY A 208 -4.09 -4.23 -22.10
C GLY A 208 -2.84 -3.38 -21.95
N VAL A 209 -2.14 -3.58 -20.81
CA VAL A 209 -0.82 -3.00 -20.55
C VAL A 209 0.12 -4.10 -20.09
N TYR A 210 1.32 -4.13 -20.63
CA TYR A 210 2.45 -4.90 -20.12
C TYR A 210 3.61 -3.97 -19.84
N LEU A 211 4.19 -4.07 -18.65
CA LEU A 211 5.35 -3.30 -18.24
C LEU A 211 6.41 -4.23 -17.65
N LYS A 212 7.57 -4.25 -18.27
CA LYS A 212 8.78 -4.87 -17.74
C LYS A 212 9.88 -3.84 -17.63
N ARG A 213 10.65 -3.89 -16.53
CA ARG A 213 11.82 -3.05 -16.30
C ARG A 213 12.73 -3.76 -15.31
N ASP A 214 14.02 -3.81 -15.59
CA ASP A 214 15.02 -4.36 -14.66
C ASP A 214 15.09 -3.52 -13.38
N GLY A 215 15.55 -4.13 -12.30
CA GLY A 215 15.80 -3.45 -11.04
C GLY A 215 16.89 -2.38 -11.17
N PHE A 216 16.81 -1.34 -10.37
CA PHE A 216 17.79 -0.27 -10.34
C PHE A 216 18.70 -0.29 -9.09
N TYR A 217 18.47 -1.25 -8.20
CA TYR A 217 19.41 -1.64 -7.16
C TYR A 217 19.99 -3.00 -7.51
N THR A 218 21.31 -3.16 -7.38
CA THR A 218 21.99 -4.43 -7.59
C THR A 218 22.36 -5.04 -6.25
N ASP A 219 21.84 -6.21 -5.93
CA ASP A 219 22.29 -7.00 -4.80
C ASP A 219 23.59 -7.72 -5.18
N VAL A 220 24.71 -7.17 -4.72
CA VAL A 220 26.04 -7.68 -5.05
C VAL A 220 26.37 -9.03 -4.41
N VAL A 221 25.60 -9.44 -3.40
CA VAL A 221 25.77 -10.72 -2.71
C VAL A 221 25.05 -11.85 -3.44
N ASN A 222 23.81 -11.62 -3.86
CA ASN A 222 22.97 -12.61 -4.53
C ASN A 222 23.01 -12.49 -6.06
N GLY A 223 23.59 -11.41 -6.60
CA GLY A 223 23.70 -11.18 -8.05
C GLY A 223 22.35 -10.93 -8.72
N THR A 224 21.42 -10.28 -8.02
CA THR A 224 20.06 -10.00 -8.50
C THR A 224 19.79 -8.50 -8.52
N ASP A 225 18.99 -8.04 -9.48
CA ASP A 225 18.52 -6.68 -9.52
C ASP A 225 17.16 -6.55 -8.82
N ILE A 226 17.02 -5.54 -7.94
CA ILE A 226 15.88 -5.34 -7.08
C ILE A 226 15.17 -4.01 -7.40
N ASN A 227 13.90 -3.91 -7.07
CA ASN A 227 12.97 -2.86 -7.49
C ASN A 227 12.69 -2.92 -9.01
N ASN A 228 12.69 -4.12 -9.57
CA ASN A 228 12.24 -4.39 -10.93
C ASN A 228 10.73 -4.18 -11.07
N LYS A 229 10.25 -4.20 -12.31
CA LYS A 229 8.85 -4.23 -12.68
C LYS A 229 8.63 -5.40 -13.64
N ASP A 230 7.61 -6.20 -13.38
CA ASP A 230 7.09 -7.20 -14.31
C ASP A 230 5.60 -7.36 -14.01
N ARG A 231 4.79 -6.65 -14.81
CA ARG A 231 3.36 -6.56 -14.56
C ARG A 231 2.55 -6.47 -15.83
N TYR A 232 1.31 -6.94 -15.73
CA TYR A 232 0.32 -6.71 -16.78
C TYR A 232 -1.06 -6.44 -16.19
N ILE A 233 -1.88 -5.76 -16.96
CA ILE A 233 -3.30 -5.58 -16.71
C ILE A 233 -4.07 -5.81 -18.01
N VAL A 234 -5.22 -6.45 -17.90
CA VAL A 234 -6.21 -6.58 -18.97
C VAL A 234 -7.55 -6.14 -18.43
N ARG A 235 -8.27 -5.30 -19.19
CA ARG A 235 -9.63 -4.84 -18.87
C ARG A 235 -10.52 -5.02 -20.06
N GLY A 236 -11.67 -5.67 -19.86
CA GLY A 236 -12.75 -5.81 -20.82
C GLY A 236 -13.98 -5.06 -20.34
N GLN A 237 -14.69 -4.40 -21.26
CA GLN A 237 -15.89 -3.63 -20.95
C GLN A 237 -16.96 -3.85 -22.01
N LEU A 238 -18.21 -3.86 -21.57
CA LEU A 238 -19.39 -3.85 -22.42
C LEU A 238 -20.31 -2.72 -21.98
N LEU A 239 -20.81 -1.97 -22.96
CA LEU A 239 -21.82 -0.92 -22.75
C LEU A 239 -23.07 -1.32 -23.54
N PHE A 240 -24.21 -1.34 -22.87
CA PHE A 240 -25.52 -1.61 -23.46
C PHE A 240 -26.44 -0.42 -23.27
N GLU A 241 -26.83 0.21 -24.37
CA GLU A 241 -27.73 1.38 -24.44
C GLU A 241 -28.88 1.09 -25.41
N PRO A 242 -29.94 0.40 -24.95
CA PRO A 242 -31.08 0.03 -25.81
C PRO A 242 -31.95 1.23 -26.18
N ASN A 243 -31.88 2.32 -25.43
CA ASN A 243 -32.54 3.60 -25.64
C ASN A 243 -31.83 4.68 -24.82
N ASP A 244 -32.18 5.94 -25.04
CA ASP A 244 -31.55 7.10 -24.40
C ASP A 244 -31.72 7.12 -22.86
N GLY A 245 -32.73 6.44 -22.33
CA GLY A 245 -33.05 6.40 -20.88
C GLY A 245 -32.42 5.23 -20.13
N LEU A 246 -31.66 4.33 -20.76
CA LEU A 246 -31.05 3.18 -20.07
C LEU A 246 -29.63 2.92 -20.60
N SER A 247 -28.67 2.98 -19.65
CA SER A 247 -27.27 2.59 -19.91
C SER A 247 -26.84 1.55 -18.89
N ILE A 248 -26.22 0.46 -19.36
CA ILE A 248 -25.64 -0.60 -18.53
C ILE A 248 -24.21 -0.83 -18.95
N ARG A 249 -23.27 -0.56 -18.05
CA ARG A 249 -21.83 -0.80 -18.26
C ARG A 249 -21.36 -1.95 -17.41
N VAL A 250 -20.74 -2.95 -18.02
CA VAL A 250 -20.12 -4.10 -17.34
C VAL A 250 -18.62 -4.01 -17.54
N ILE A 251 -17.85 -4.15 -16.46
CA ILE A 251 -16.39 -4.09 -16.48
C ILE A 251 -15.85 -5.36 -15.82
N GLY A 252 -14.85 -5.97 -16.44
CA GLY A 252 -14.02 -7.02 -15.85
C GLY A 252 -12.55 -6.70 -16.03
N ASP A 253 -11.75 -6.83 -14.98
CA ASP A 253 -10.31 -6.57 -15.04
C ASP A 253 -9.51 -7.61 -14.25
N TYR A 254 -8.28 -7.86 -14.71
CA TYR A 254 -7.31 -8.70 -14.04
C TYR A 254 -5.92 -8.09 -14.17
N SER A 255 -5.16 -8.07 -13.08
CA SER A 255 -3.75 -7.68 -13.10
C SER A 255 -2.89 -8.64 -12.29
N LYS A 256 -1.66 -8.83 -12.74
CA LYS A 256 -0.63 -9.59 -12.04
C LYS A 256 0.69 -8.82 -12.04
N LYS A 257 1.40 -8.91 -10.91
CA LYS A 257 2.75 -8.38 -10.73
C LYS A 257 3.62 -9.49 -10.13
N ASP A 258 4.82 -9.67 -10.68
CA ASP A 258 5.86 -10.57 -10.18
C ASP A 258 7.15 -9.76 -10.05
N GLU A 259 7.37 -9.19 -8.88
CA GLU A 259 8.36 -8.13 -8.69
C GLU A 259 9.15 -8.32 -7.39
N SER A 260 10.41 -7.93 -7.39
CA SER A 260 11.27 -7.90 -6.20
C SER A 260 11.31 -6.48 -5.65
N CYS A 261 10.82 -6.30 -4.43
CA CYS A 261 10.73 -5.00 -3.75
C CYS A 261 10.88 -5.22 -2.22
N CYS A 262 11.26 -4.31 -1.42
CA CYS A 262 11.78 -2.98 -1.65
C CYS A 262 13.12 -2.92 -0.94
N ALA A 263 14.20 -2.86 -1.69
CA ALA A 263 15.54 -2.80 -1.13
C ALA A 263 15.88 -1.38 -0.67
N ALA A 264 16.80 -1.30 0.29
CA ALA A 264 17.35 -0.05 0.80
C ALA A 264 18.87 -0.11 0.89
N THR A 265 19.51 1.04 0.76
CA THR A 265 20.95 1.20 0.98
C THR A 265 21.22 2.00 2.25
N PHE A 266 22.34 1.71 2.91
CA PHE A 266 22.85 2.60 3.94
C PHE A 266 23.37 3.88 3.29
N VAL A 267 22.97 5.01 3.86
CA VAL A 267 23.48 6.32 3.44
C VAL A 267 24.33 6.86 4.58
N GLN A 268 25.56 7.24 4.28
CA GLN A 268 26.39 7.92 5.26
C GLN A 268 25.80 9.32 5.51
N PRO A 269 25.37 9.64 6.73
CA PRO A 269 24.81 10.96 7.00
C PRO A 269 25.90 12.02 6.89
N GLU A 270 25.63 13.06 6.12
CA GLU A 270 26.49 14.25 6.06
C GLU A 270 26.46 15.06 7.37
N PHE A 271 25.42 14.84 8.19
CA PHE A 271 25.21 15.53 9.45
C PHE A 271 25.22 14.55 10.63
N ALA A 272 25.62 15.03 11.80
CA ALA A 272 25.59 14.26 13.04
C ALA A 272 24.16 13.74 13.32
N GLN A 273 24.03 12.42 13.46
CA GLN A 273 22.75 11.81 13.84
C GLN A 273 22.39 12.18 15.27
N GLN A 274 21.11 12.50 15.48
CA GLN A 274 20.63 12.73 16.82
C GLN A 274 20.48 11.45 17.60
N ALA A 275 21.03 11.44 18.77
CA ALA A 275 21.10 10.26 19.60
C ALA A 275 19.72 9.81 20.10
N ARG A 276 18.83 10.75 20.46
CA ARG A 276 17.52 10.43 21.04
C ARG A 276 16.71 11.71 21.30
N ILE A 277 15.39 11.64 21.12
CA ILE A 277 14.47 12.59 21.74
C ILE A 277 14.28 12.16 23.20
N SER A 278 14.60 13.05 24.15
CA SER A 278 14.38 12.74 25.57
C SER A 278 12.89 12.64 25.88
N PRO A 279 12.44 11.69 26.73
CA PRO A 279 11.05 11.65 27.17
C PRO A 279 10.63 12.99 27.78
N GLY A 280 9.48 13.53 27.33
CA GLY A 280 8.93 14.80 27.81
C GLY A 280 9.27 16.02 26.96
N LEU A 281 10.12 15.90 25.92
CA LEU A 281 10.26 16.93 24.90
C LEU A 281 9.20 16.75 23.82
N ASP A 282 8.75 17.86 23.25
CA ASP A 282 7.87 17.86 22.09
C ASP A 282 8.50 17.00 20.98
N PRO A 283 7.84 15.94 20.49
CA PRO A 283 8.37 15.08 19.45
C PRO A 283 8.59 15.82 18.12
N PHE A 284 8.01 17.00 17.95
CA PHE A 284 8.19 17.89 16.80
C PHE A 284 9.19 19.03 17.04
N ALA A 285 9.73 19.15 18.26
CA ALA A 285 10.75 20.14 18.54
C ALA A 285 12.04 19.82 17.78
N LEU A 286 12.56 20.81 17.07
CA LEU A 286 13.90 20.71 16.50
C LEU A 286 14.92 20.50 17.62
N PRO A 287 15.97 19.70 17.39
CA PRO A 287 17.00 19.46 18.38
C PRO A 287 17.66 20.76 18.83
N LEU A 288 17.92 20.84 20.10
CA LEU A 288 18.70 21.94 20.66
C LEU A 288 20.10 21.95 20.06
N ALA A 289 20.53 23.11 19.59
CA ALA A 289 21.90 23.30 19.13
C ALA A 289 22.89 22.86 20.22
N GLY A 290 23.80 21.95 19.89
CA GLY A 290 24.79 21.43 20.83
C GLY A 290 24.46 20.04 21.42
N SER A 291 23.35 19.42 21.06
CA SER A 291 23.14 18.00 21.38
C SER A 291 24.17 17.16 20.64
N PRO A 292 24.92 16.27 21.32
CA PRO A 292 25.87 15.42 20.64
C PRO A 292 25.12 14.45 19.72
N GLY A 293 25.30 14.59 18.41
CA GLY A 293 24.80 13.63 17.45
C GLY A 293 25.60 12.32 17.53
N LEU A 294 24.96 11.19 17.31
CA LEU A 294 25.67 9.94 17.06
C LEU A 294 26.27 10.02 15.64
N THR A 295 27.58 9.96 15.57
CA THR A 295 28.29 9.75 14.29
C THR A 295 28.26 8.27 13.94
N ASN A 296 28.44 7.90 12.66
CA ASN A 296 28.60 6.49 12.25
C ASN A 296 29.73 5.78 13.02
N ALA A 297 30.81 6.47 13.32
CA ALA A 297 31.92 5.95 14.11
C ALA A 297 31.55 5.66 15.57
N ALA A 298 30.51 6.33 16.10
CA ALA A 298 30.03 6.11 17.47
C ALA A 298 28.86 5.09 17.54
N ASN A 299 28.38 4.55 16.42
CA ASN A 299 27.34 3.54 16.42
C ASN A 299 27.92 2.17 16.79
N PRO A 300 27.59 1.61 17.97
CA PRO A 300 28.19 0.37 18.45
C PRO A 300 27.75 -0.87 17.65
N ILE A 301 26.75 -0.75 16.77
CA ILE A 301 26.30 -1.84 15.88
C ILE A 301 27.30 -2.08 14.75
N ILE A 302 27.89 -1.05 14.17
CA ILE A 302 28.76 -1.17 13.00
C ILE A 302 29.92 -2.15 13.21
N PRO A 303 30.69 -2.06 14.32
CA PRO A 303 31.74 -3.05 14.59
C PRO A 303 31.21 -4.49 14.72
N VAL A 304 29.99 -4.68 15.22
CA VAL A 304 29.37 -6.00 15.33
C VAL A 304 29.02 -6.55 13.95
N LEU A 305 28.37 -5.74 13.11
CA LEU A 305 28.03 -6.14 11.73
C LEU A 305 29.27 -6.51 10.93
N LEU A 306 30.33 -5.68 11.00
CA LEU A 306 31.61 -5.95 10.32
C LEU A 306 32.25 -7.24 10.80
N ALA A 307 32.25 -7.50 12.13
CA ALA A 307 32.82 -8.72 12.70
C ALA A 307 31.99 -9.98 12.35
N LEU A 308 30.71 -9.84 12.04
CA LEU A 308 29.82 -10.91 11.60
C LEU A 308 29.77 -11.10 10.09
N GLY A 309 30.55 -10.33 9.33
CA GLY A 309 30.72 -10.53 7.89
C GLY A 309 30.05 -9.48 7.01
N GLN A 310 29.53 -8.39 7.57
CA GLN A 310 29.03 -7.27 6.79
C GLN A 310 30.16 -6.67 5.95
N ASN A 311 29.94 -6.51 4.66
CA ASN A 311 30.87 -5.82 3.79
C ASN A 311 30.94 -4.33 4.16
N SER A 312 32.16 -3.81 4.37
CA SER A 312 32.35 -2.40 4.75
C SER A 312 31.86 -1.42 3.69
N ASN A 313 31.86 -1.81 2.41
CA ASN A 313 31.35 -0.96 1.33
C ASN A 313 29.88 -0.61 1.53
N ALA A 314 29.06 -1.52 2.07
CA ALA A 314 27.65 -1.24 2.38
C ALA A 314 27.48 -0.05 3.32
N LEU A 315 28.42 0.15 4.25
CA LEU A 315 28.33 1.13 5.33
C LEU A 315 28.96 2.49 4.98
N THR A 316 29.61 2.59 3.83
CA THR A 316 30.33 3.80 3.38
C THR A 316 29.77 4.39 2.09
N GLN A 317 28.61 3.95 1.66
CA GLN A 317 28.02 4.36 0.39
C GLN A 317 27.53 5.81 0.40
N SER A 318 27.60 6.44 -0.76
CA SER A 318 26.96 7.73 -1.01
C SER A 318 25.45 7.53 -1.30
N THR A 319 24.68 8.62 -1.25
CA THR A 319 23.25 8.65 -1.62
C THR A 319 22.94 8.15 -3.03
N PHE A 320 23.94 8.19 -3.91
CA PHE A 320 23.79 7.80 -5.32
C PHE A 320 24.23 6.36 -5.60
N ASN A 321 24.73 5.64 -4.61
CA ASN A 321 25.10 4.25 -4.79
C ASN A 321 23.83 3.38 -4.87
N ARG A 322 23.84 2.43 -5.79
CA ARG A 322 22.75 1.49 -6.05
C ARG A 322 23.07 0.05 -5.65
N ASP A 323 24.27 -0.18 -5.10
CA ASP A 323 24.63 -1.50 -4.61
C ASP A 323 23.99 -1.75 -3.25
N ILE A 324 23.35 -2.90 -3.09
CA ILE A 324 22.87 -3.39 -1.80
C ILE A 324 23.61 -4.67 -1.41
N TYR A 325 23.60 -4.96 -0.14
CA TYR A 325 24.28 -6.10 0.46
C TYR A 325 23.29 -6.84 1.34
N ALA A 326 22.43 -7.64 0.70
CA ALA A 326 21.48 -8.49 1.43
C ALA A 326 22.16 -9.75 1.96
N THR A 327 21.51 -10.43 2.88
CA THR A 327 21.93 -11.75 3.35
C THR A 327 21.93 -12.75 2.21
N ALA A 328 22.97 -13.60 2.14
CA ALA A 328 23.08 -14.63 1.12
C ALA A 328 21.90 -15.60 1.16
N GLY A 329 21.24 -15.79 0.02
CA GLY A 329 20.09 -16.66 -0.14
C GLY A 329 18.74 -16.05 0.32
N ARG A 330 18.71 -14.84 0.88
CA ARG A 330 17.45 -14.13 1.16
C ARG A 330 16.91 -13.47 -0.11
N SER A 331 15.61 -13.21 -0.13
CA SER A 331 14.89 -12.74 -1.32
C SER A 331 13.99 -11.57 -1.00
N TYR A 332 13.78 -10.71 -2.00
CA TYR A 332 12.79 -9.62 -2.00
C TYR A 332 11.64 -9.91 -2.96
N ALA A 333 11.49 -11.16 -3.42
CA ALA A 333 10.45 -11.55 -4.37
C ALA A 333 9.06 -11.42 -3.76
N GLY A 334 8.13 -10.93 -4.55
CA GLY A 334 6.73 -10.83 -4.19
C GLY A 334 5.84 -10.97 -5.40
N GLU A 335 4.61 -11.40 -5.15
CA GLU A 335 3.58 -11.53 -6.17
C GLU A 335 2.33 -10.78 -5.73
N THR A 336 1.66 -10.16 -6.69
CA THR A 336 0.36 -9.51 -6.48
C THR A 336 -0.58 -9.92 -7.59
N GLU A 337 -1.78 -10.35 -7.23
CA GLU A 337 -2.88 -10.58 -8.15
C GLU A 337 -4.10 -9.74 -7.73
N ASP A 338 -4.78 -9.13 -8.70
CA ASP A 338 -6.01 -8.37 -8.49
C ASP A 338 -7.01 -8.70 -9.62
N PHE A 339 -8.19 -9.16 -9.23
CA PHE A 339 -9.30 -9.46 -10.11
C PHE A 339 -10.51 -8.63 -9.70
N GLY A 340 -11.24 -8.08 -10.67
CA GLY A 340 -12.46 -7.32 -10.41
C GLY A 340 -13.53 -7.50 -11.47
N ALA A 341 -14.77 -7.36 -11.02
CA ALA A 341 -15.93 -7.24 -11.88
C ALA A 341 -16.90 -6.20 -11.32
N SER A 342 -17.50 -5.39 -12.18
CA SER A 342 -18.52 -4.43 -11.79
C SER A 342 -19.60 -4.27 -12.84
N VAL A 343 -20.77 -3.83 -12.38
CA VAL A 343 -21.92 -3.47 -13.21
C VAL A 343 -22.42 -2.12 -12.75
N GLU A 344 -22.51 -1.17 -13.65
CA GLU A 344 -23.16 0.12 -13.47
C GLU A 344 -24.41 0.17 -14.33
N ILE A 345 -25.51 0.59 -13.73
CA ILE A 345 -26.80 0.78 -14.39
C ILE A 345 -27.24 2.22 -14.15
N ASN A 346 -27.49 2.98 -15.20
CA ASN A 346 -28.13 4.29 -15.15
C ASN A 346 -29.44 4.21 -15.90
N ALA A 347 -30.54 4.61 -15.23
CA ALA A 347 -31.88 4.55 -15.80
C ALA A 347 -32.68 5.82 -15.50
N GLU A 348 -33.27 6.39 -16.55
CA GLU A 348 -34.20 7.51 -16.44
C GLU A 348 -35.60 7.00 -16.09
N LEU A 349 -36.15 7.46 -14.99
CA LEU A 349 -37.47 7.09 -14.47
C LEU A 349 -38.38 8.34 -14.45
N GLY A 350 -38.77 8.80 -15.64
CA GLY A 350 -39.49 10.05 -15.79
C GLY A 350 -38.57 11.26 -15.53
N ASN A 351 -38.81 12.00 -14.45
CA ASN A 351 -37.97 13.12 -14.02
C ASN A 351 -36.92 12.73 -12.97
N MET A 352 -36.68 11.45 -12.77
CA MET A 352 -35.70 10.92 -11.81
C MET A 352 -34.66 10.08 -12.54
N ASN A 353 -33.44 10.08 -12.01
CA ASN A 353 -32.35 9.23 -12.47
C ASN A 353 -31.96 8.23 -11.39
N LEU A 354 -32.01 6.95 -11.74
CA LEU A 354 -31.54 5.85 -10.91
C LEU A 354 -30.13 5.44 -11.34
N THR A 355 -29.22 5.38 -10.39
CA THR A 355 -27.87 4.79 -10.58
C THR A 355 -27.70 3.62 -9.64
N SER A 356 -27.28 2.47 -10.16
CA SER A 356 -26.92 1.28 -9.38
C SER A 356 -25.51 0.84 -9.74
N ILE A 357 -24.62 0.71 -8.76
CA ILE A 357 -23.23 0.26 -8.96
C ILE A 357 -22.99 -0.95 -8.06
N THR A 358 -22.75 -2.09 -8.69
CA THR A 358 -22.38 -3.35 -8.03
C THR A 358 -20.92 -3.66 -8.34
N GLY A 359 -20.11 -3.93 -7.33
CA GLY A 359 -18.69 -4.27 -7.50
C GLY A 359 -18.29 -5.50 -6.69
N TYR A 360 -17.45 -6.33 -7.26
CA TYR A 360 -16.76 -7.43 -6.59
C TYR A 360 -15.28 -7.41 -6.92
N ARG A 361 -14.43 -7.63 -5.90
CA ARG A 361 -12.96 -7.71 -6.08
C ARG A 361 -12.34 -8.76 -5.19
N GLU A 362 -11.31 -9.38 -5.74
CA GLU A 362 -10.35 -10.20 -5.01
C GLU A 362 -8.94 -9.65 -5.26
N TYR A 363 -8.18 -9.52 -4.19
CA TYR A 363 -6.79 -9.07 -4.22
C TYR A 363 -5.97 -9.98 -3.34
N SER A 364 -4.81 -10.38 -3.81
CA SER A 364 -3.81 -11.12 -3.05
C SER A 364 -2.42 -10.55 -3.27
N ASN A 365 -1.61 -10.54 -2.22
CA ASN A 365 -0.21 -10.14 -2.27
C ASN A 365 0.58 -10.91 -1.23
N PHE A 366 1.79 -11.33 -1.58
CA PHE A 366 2.83 -11.69 -0.60
C PHE A 366 4.14 -10.99 -0.96
N GLN A 367 5.02 -10.81 0.03
CA GLN A 367 6.31 -10.17 -0.16
C GLN A 367 7.35 -10.73 0.80
N ALA A 368 8.33 -11.44 0.27
CA ALA A 368 9.54 -11.82 0.98
C ALA A 368 10.39 -10.60 1.33
N SER A 369 11.21 -10.69 2.34
CA SER A 369 12.13 -9.61 2.68
C SER A 369 13.34 -10.09 3.48
N ASP A 370 14.49 -9.51 3.21
CA ASP A 370 15.59 -9.34 4.13
C ASP A 370 15.28 -8.09 4.96
N THR A 371 14.61 -8.31 6.11
CA THR A 371 13.92 -7.22 6.83
C THR A 371 14.89 -6.27 7.54
N ASP A 372 16.10 -6.72 7.84
CA ASP A 372 17.12 -5.90 8.50
C ASP A 372 18.01 -5.11 7.54
N TYR A 373 17.92 -5.38 6.22
CA TYR A 373 18.68 -4.72 5.17
C TYR A 373 20.21 -4.81 5.34
N THR A 374 20.70 -5.88 5.97
CA THR A 374 22.13 -6.11 6.19
C THR A 374 22.56 -7.44 5.56
N GLN A 375 23.88 -7.66 5.45
CA GLN A 375 24.42 -8.94 5.02
C GLN A 375 24.49 -9.97 6.17
N VAL A 376 24.22 -9.51 7.39
CA VAL A 376 24.14 -10.34 8.60
C VAL A 376 22.70 -10.78 8.79
N ASP A 377 22.43 -12.07 8.75
CA ASP A 377 21.08 -12.64 8.79
C ASP A 377 20.44 -12.45 10.18
N ILE A 378 19.73 -11.33 10.35
CA ILE A 378 19.13 -10.91 11.62
C ILE A 378 17.62 -11.13 11.63
N LEU A 379 16.89 -10.67 10.58
CA LEU A 379 15.43 -10.75 10.47
C LEU A 379 15.02 -10.97 9.01
N TYR A 380 14.11 -11.91 8.77
CA TYR A 380 13.66 -12.22 7.41
C TYR A 380 12.22 -12.72 7.34
N ARG A 381 11.66 -12.67 6.12
CA ARG A 381 10.45 -13.39 5.71
C ARG A 381 10.79 -14.36 4.59
N GLU A 382 10.39 -15.62 4.74
CA GLU A 382 10.57 -16.63 3.69
C GLU A 382 9.78 -16.27 2.42
N PRO A 383 10.32 -16.51 1.20
CA PRO A 383 9.63 -16.23 -0.06
C PRO A 383 8.54 -17.28 -0.36
N ASN A 384 7.44 -17.21 0.36
CA ASN A 384 6.27 -18.05 0.18
C ASN A 384 4.98 -17.27 0.41
N GLU A 385 3.84 -17.90 0.16
CA GLU A 385 2.51 -17.31 0.29
C GLU A 385 2.13 -16.78 1.69
N ASN A 386 2.97 -16.99 2.69
CA ASN A 386 2.78 -16.50 4.06
C ASN A 386 3.67 -15.28 4.38
N ALA A 387 4.51 -14.84 3.44
CA ALA A 387 5.47 -13.76 3.65
C ALA A 387 4.80 -12.39 3.60
N GLY A 388 4.40 -11.84 4.73
CA GLY A 388 3.71 -10.54 4.79
C GLY A 388 2.47 -10.50 3.89
N ALA A 389 1.77 -11.63 3.77
CA ALA A 389 0.70 -11.85 2.82
C ALA A 389 -0.60 -11.14 3.20
N ARG A 390 -1.38 -10.75 2.20
CA ARG A 390 -2.68 -10.09 2.35
C ARG A 390 -3.63 -10.55 1.28
N GLU A 391 -4.83 -10.92 1.70
CA GLU A 391 -5.93 -11.26 0.80
C GLU A 391 -7.15 -10.41 1.18
N PHE A 392 -7.76 -9.78 0.17
CA PHE A 392 -9.00 -9.02 0.33
C PHE A 392 -10.05 -9.58 -0.62
N LYS A 393 -11.28 -9.74 -0.10
CA LYS A 393 -12.46 -10.00 -0.91
C LYS A 393 -13.50 -8.99 -0.54
N THR A 394 -13.89 -8.17 -1.50
CA THR A 394 -14.80 -7.04 -1.27
C THR A 394 -15.98 -7.12 -2.21
N PHE A 395 -17.19 -7.05 -1.67
CA PHE A 395 -18.42 -6.83 -2.39
C PHE A 395 -18.99 -5.48 -2.01
N THR A 396 -19.43 -4.69 -2.99
CA THR A 396 -20.06 -3.38 -2.77
C THR A 396 -21.32 -3.25 -3.62
N GLN A 397 -22.33 -2.58 -3.07
CA GLN A 397 -23.55 -2.18 -3.76
C GLN A 397 -23.86 -0.76 -3.38
N GLU A 398 -24.03 0.11 -4.37
CA GLU A 398 -24.55 1.45 -4.21
C GLU A 398 -25.81 1.61 -5.07
N LEU A 399 -26.82 2.26 -4.51
CA LEU A 399 -28.06 2.63 -5.19
C LEU A 399 -28.32 4.10 -4.92
N ARG A 400 -28.49 4.91 -5.97
CA ARG A 400 -28.83 6.33 -5.88
C ARG A 400 -30.04 6.63 -6.72
N LEU A 401 -30.93 7.44 -6.17
CA LEU A 401 -32.06 8.04 -6.88
C LEU A 401 -31.95 9.55 -6.72
N GLN A 402 -32.04 10.28 -7.82
CA GLN A 402 -31.92 11.74 -7.83
C GLN A 402 -32.91 12.37 -8.80
N GLY A 403 -33.24 13.62 -8.56
CA GLY A 403 -34.16 14.38 -9.41
C GLY A 403 -34.33 15.80 -8.92
N SER A 404 -35.16 16.56 -9.64
CA SER A 404 -35.56 17.92 -9.26
C SER A 404 -37.02 17.97 -8.80
N ALA A 405 -37.34 18.93 -7.95
CA ALA A 405 -38.67 19.15 -7.42
C ALA A 405 -38.95 20.66 -7.24
N PHE A 406 -40.25 21.03 -7.09
CA PHE A 406 -40.70 22.40 -6.86
C PHE A 406 -40.26 23.40 -7.95
N ASP A 407 -40.50 23.06 -9.21
CA ASP A 407 -40.10 23.87 -10.38
C ASP A 407 -38.57 24.17 -10.32
N ASP A 408 -37.79 23.10 -10.20
CA ASP A 408 -36.32 23.09 -10.16
C ASP A 408 -35.67 23.90 -9.00
N LYS A 409 -36.46 24.18 -7.94
CA LYS A 409 -35.94 24.84 -6.73
C LYS A 409 -35.25 23.90 -5.75
N LEU A 410 -35.36 22.61 -5.95
CA LEU A 410 -34.73 21.59 -5.14
C LEU A 410 -34.17 20.49 -6.02
N ASP A 411 -32.85 20.35 -6.03
CA ASP A 411 -32.20 19.14 -6.51
C ASP A 411 -31.96 18.21 -5.36
N TRP A 412 -32.57 17.05 -5.39
CA TRP A 412 -32.48 16.05 -4.34
C TRP A 412 -31.74 14.79 -4.80
N LEU A 413 -31.07 14.15 -3.87
CA LEU A 413 -30.43 12.84 -4.04
C LEU A 413 -30.64 12.05 -2.75
N ILE A 414 -31.07 10.80 -2.88
CA ILE A 414 -31.12 9.81 -1.82
C ILE A 414 -30.37 8.57 -2.27
N GLY A 415 -29.62 7.95 -1.37
CA GLY A 415 -28.88 6.74 -1.71
C GLY A 415 -28.73 5.76 -0.55
N GLY A 416 -28.43 4.52 -0.92
CA GLY A 416 -28.06 3.44 -0.04
C GLY A 416 -26.74 2.82 -0.46
N PHE A 417 -25.93 2.43 0.50
CA PHE A 417 -24.63 1.77 0.27
C PHE A 417 -24.52 0.55 1.16
N TYR A 418 -24.00 -0.54 0.60
CA TYR A 418 -23.62 -1.74 1.33
C TYR A 418 -22.23 -2.19 0.91
N ALA A 419 -21.42 -2.60 1.87
CA ALA A 419 -20.13 -3.22 1.63
C ALA A 419 -19.92 -4.41 2.57
N ASN A 420 -19.36 -5.49 2.02
CA ASN A 420 -18.87 -6.63 2.77
C ASN A 420 -17.43 -6.88 2.37
N GLU A 421 -16.52 -6.83 3.33
CA GLU A 421 -15.09 -7.05 3.13
C GLU A 421 -14.60 -8.17 4.02
N LYS A 422 -13.79 -9.03 3.45
CA LYS A 422 -12.99 -10.03 4.18
C LYS A 422 -11.53 -9.73 3.93
N LEU A 423 -10.78 -9.55 5.01
CA LEU A 423 -9.33 -9.39 5.01
C LEU A 423 -8.73 -10.59 5.71
N GLU A 424 -7.77 -11.25 5.08
CA GLU A 424 -6.84 -12.16 5.72
C GLU A 424 -5.41 -11.64 5.57
N THR A 425 -4.65 -11.64 6.65
CA THR A 425 -3.20 -11.37 6.61
C THR A 425 -2.44 -12.49 7.24
N ARG A 426 -1.30 -12.83 6.65
CA ARG A 426 -0.39 -13.87 7.14
C ARG A 426 1.02 -13.29 7.26
N ASP A 427 1.73 -13.66 8.30
CA ASP A 427 3.13 -13.24 8.50
C ASP A 427 3.97 -14.40 9.05
N ASN A 428 5.21 -14.50 8.56
CA ASN A 428 6.21 -15.48 8.96
C ASN A 428 7.55 -14.81 9.33
N LEU A 429 7.51 -13.62 9.93
CA LEU A 429 8.72 -12.89 10.34
C LEU A 429 9.51 -13.66 11.40
N ARG A 430 10.75 -13.99 11.09
CA ARG A 430 11.64 -14.80 11.96
C ARG A 430 12.95 -14.08 12.23
N PHE A 431 13.57 -14.43 13.36
CA PHE A 431 14.99 -14.14 13.58
C PHE A 431 15.85 -14.98 12.64
N GLY A 432 16.88 -14.34 12.07
CA GLY A 432 17.80 -15.00 11.16
C GLY A 432 18.79 -15.93 11.87
N THR A 433 19.58 -16.61 11.07
CA THR A 433 20.56 -17.60 11.54
C THR A 433 21.76 -16.99 12.29
N GLN A 434 21.97 -15.67 12.18
CA GLN A 434 23.04 -14.94 12.88
C GLN A 434 22.51 -14.03 13.99
N TYR A 435 21.20 -14.06 14.28
CA TYR A 435 20.62 -13.24 15.35
C TYR A 435 21.27 -13.53 16.71
N GLY A 436 21.53 -14.80 17.02
CA GLY A 436 22.17 -15.21 18.28
C GLY A 436 23.63 -14.73 18.43
N ALA A 437 24.31 -14.44 17.32
CA ALA A 437 25.62 -13.79 17.38
C ALA A 437 25.49 -12.27 17.54
N PHE A 438 24.46 -11.68 16.94
CA PHE A 438 24.20 -10.23 16.93
C PHE A 438 23.59 -9.71 18.24
N ALA A 439 22.50 -10.33 18.73
CA ALA A 439 21.69 -9.82 19.83
C ALA A 439 22.45 -9.63 21.16
N PRO A 440 23.26 -10.60 21.65
CA PRO A 440 24.02 -10.40 22.89
C PRO A 440 25.06 -9.28 22.73
N CYS A 441 25.60 -9.04 21.53
CA CYS A 441 26.53 -7.95 21.28
C CYS A 441 25.89 -6.57 21.43
N ARG A 442 24.59 -6.45 21.18
CA ARG A 442 23.83 -5.22 21.49
C ARG A 442 23.88 -4.89 22.98
N VAL A 443 23.78 -5.90 23.81
CA VAL A 443 23.83 -5.75 25.28
C VAL A 443 25.25 -5.46 25.73
N VAL A 444 26.22 -6.25 25.30
CA VAL A 444 27.63 -6.11 25.72
C VAL A 444 28.19 -4.75 25.31
N ASN A 445 27.93 -4.29 24.09
CA ASN A 445 28.39 -2.97 23.62
C ASN A 445 27.74 -1.81 24.40
N ALA A 446 26.50 -1.97 24.83
CA ALA A 446 25.85 -0.96 25.67
C ALA A 446 26.46 -0.86 27.08
N VAL A 447 27.06 -1.94 27.58
CA VAL A 447 27.78 -1.98 28.86
C VAL A 447 29.22 -1.51 28.67
N ASN A 448 29.98 -2.17 27.83
CA ASN A 448 31.37 -1.83 27.50
C ASN A 448 31.82 -2.50 26.17
N PRO A 449 31.99 -1.73 25.10
CA PRO A 449 32.41 -2.27 23.79
C PRO A 449 33.73 -3.03 23.82
N ALA A 450 34.66 -2.70 24.74
CA ALA A 450 35.96 -3.38 24.85
C ALA A 450 35.86 -4.85 25.28
N LEU A 451 34.72 -5.27 25.84
CA LEU A 451 34.45 -6.65 26.24
C LEU A 451 33.85 -7.49 25.10
N ALA A 452 33.37 -6.84 24.04
CA ALA A 452 32.66 -7.49 22.96
C ALA A 452 33.58 -8.36 22.10
N SER A 453 33.08 -9.55 21.79
CA SER A 453 33.68 -10.48 20.84
C SER A 453 32.55 -11.17 20.06
N PRO A 454 32.11 -10.60 18.93
CA PRO A 454 30.93 -11.07 18.19
C PRO A 454 30.97 -12.54 17.76
N THR A 455 32.15 -13.12 17.65
CA THR A 455 32.35 -14.54 17.31
C THR A 455 32.35 -15.46 18.54
N SER A 456 32.22 -14.91 19.76
CA SER A 456 32.15 -15.69 21.01
C SER A 456 30.73 -15.85 21.51
N THR A 457 30.38 -16.98 22.11
CA THR A 457 29.07 -17.22 22.73
C THR A 457 28.72 -16.12 23.73
N GLY A 458 27.53 -15.54 23.61
CA GLY A 458 27.10 -14.42 24.47
C GLY A 458 27.89 -13.12 24.21
N CYS A 459 28.61 -13.03 23.09
CA CYS A 459 29.39 -11.86 22.67
C CYS A 459 30.48 -11.39 23.67
N LEU A 460 30.85 -12.16 24.63
CA LEU A 460 31.94 -11.83 25.53
C LEU A 460 33.22 -12.59 25.16
N SER A 461 34.34 -11.88 25.05
CA SER A 461 35.65 -12.55 24.96
C SER A 461 35.93 -13.39 26.23
N ALA A 462 36.75 -14.41 26.10
CA ALA A 462 37.15 -15.21 27.25
C ALA A 462 37.77 -14.35 28.36
N GLY A 463 38.64 -13.39 27.98
CA GLY A 463 39.20 -12.40 28.88
C GLY A 463 38.16 -11.46 29.50
N GLY A 464 37.20 -11.00 28.69
CA GLY A 464 36.09 -10.15 29.13
C GLY A 464 35.18 -10.85 30.12
N ARG A 465 34.85 -12.12 29.89
CA ARG A 465 34.06 -12.93 30.80
C ARG A 465 34.82 -13.14 32.14
N ALA A 466 36.10 -13.48 32.08
CA ALA A 466 36.94 -13.64 33.28
C ALA A 466 37.09 -12.32 34.05
N ALA A 467 37.28 -11.19 33.36
CA ALA A 467 37.39 -9.88 34.01
C ALA A 467 36.08 -9.46 34.71
N LEU A 468 34.94 -9.67 34.08
CA LEU A 468 33.64 -9.40 34.69
C LEU A 468 33.36 -10.31 35.88
N GLN A 469 33.83 -11.56 35.85
CA GLN A 469 33.68 -12.51 36.96
C GLN A 469 34.59 -12.15 38.14
N ALA A 470 35.82 -11.73 37.89
CA ALA A 470 36.80 -11.36 38.92
C ALA A 470 36.56 -9.95 39.51
N ALA A 471 35.72 -9.13 38.91
CA ALA A 471 35.43 -7.79 39.37
C ALA A 471 34.91 -7.77 40.83
N ASN A 472 35.06 -6.64 41.52
CA ASN A 472 34.62 -6.43 42.90
C ASN A 472 35.18 -7.46 43.89
N GLY A 473 36.45 -7.84 43.70
CA GLY A 473 37.12 -8.83 44.60
C GLY A 473 36.62 -10.27 44.43
N GLY A 474 36.08 -10.60 43.23
CA GLY A 474 35.51 -11.91 42.93
C GLY A 474 34.00 -12.01 43.15
N ALA A 475 33.35 -10.93 43.58
CA ALA A 475 31.89 -10.90 43.70
C ALA A 475 31.17 -10.74 42.35
N GLY A 476 31.94 -10.47 41.29
CA GLY A 476 31.43 -10.24 39.94
C GLY A 476 31.02 -8.79 39.66
N ALA A 477 31.04 -8.37 38.41
CA ALA A 477 30.74 -7.01 37.99
C ALA A 477 29.28 -6.59 38.35
N PHE A 478 28.37 -7.54 38.37
CA PHE A 478 26.95 -7.35 38.69
C PHE A 478 26.58 -7.98 40.05
N GLY A 479 27.57 -8.18 40.93
CA GLY A 479 27.38 -8.86 42.23
C GLY A 479 26.83 -10.29 42.03
N ALA A 480 25.90 -10.72 42.89
CA ALA A 480 25.27 -12.02 42.81
C ALA A 480 24.53 -12.32 41.51
N ALA A 481 24.18 -11.29 40.71
CA ALA A 481 23.53 -11.45 39.41
C ALA A 481 24.50 -11.76 38.26
N THR A 482 25.83 -11.73 38.47
CA THR A 482 26.82 -11.96 37.41
C THR A 482 26.64 -13.29 36.67
N PRO A 483 26.43 -14.44 37.31
CA PRO A 483 26.18 -15.71 36.63
C PRO A 483 24.85 -15.66 35.82
N LEU A 484 23.84 -14.98 36.32
CA LEU A 484 22.55 -14.84 35.66
C LEU A 484 22.68 -14.00 34.39
N ILE A 485 23.41 -12.89 34.42
CA ILE A 485 23.67 -12.06 33.25
C ILE A 485 24.43 -12.87 32.18
N PHE A 486 25.40 -13.67 32.54
CA PHE A 486 26.10 -14.57 31.61
C PHE A 486 25.15 -15.58 30.98
N ALA A 487 24.33 -16.25 31.79
CA ALA A 487 23.30 -17.17 31.29
C ALA A 487 22.34 -16.48 30.34
N GLY A 488 21.94 -15.24 30.64
CA GLY A 488 21.09 -14.45 29.75
C GLY A 488 21.71 -14.13 28.39
N LEU A 489 22.99 -13.76 28.37
CA LEU A 489 23.74 -13.53 27.12
C LEU A 489 23.92 -14.83 26.32
N ASP A 490 24.22 -15.95 27.02
CA ASP A 490 24.39 -17.26 26.39
C ASP A 490 23.04 -17.78 25.84
N ASN A 491 21.93 -17.53 26.52
CA ASN A 491 20.58 -17.85 26.04
C ASN A 491 20.21 -17.01 24.80
N LEU A 492 20.54 -15.71 24.77
CA LEU A 492 20.36 -14.89 23.56
C LEU A 492 21.09 -15.49 22.35
N ALA A 493 22.28 -16.06 22.59
CA ALA A 493 23.08 -16.68 21.52
C ALA A 493 22.43 -17.93 20.89
N THR A 494 21.38 -18.48 21.49
CA THR A 494 20.63 -19.63 20.95
C THR A 494 19.45 -19.26 20.07
N ILE A 495 19.10 -17.98 20.00
CA ILE A 495 17.98 -17.50 19.17
C ILE A 495 18.46 -17.38 17.73
N ASN A 496 18.42 -18.48 17.00
CA ASN A 496 18.74 -18.54 15.59
C ASN A 496 17.62 -19.25 14.88
N ASP A 497 17.15 -18.68 13.78
CA ASP A 497 16.05 -19.21 12.96
C ASP A 497 14.82 -19.57 13.82
N LYS A 498 14.42 -18.65 14.68
CA LYS A 498 13.31 -18.74 15.61
C LYS A 498 12.33 -17.57 15.42
N GLY A 499 11.12 -17.73 15.93
CA GLY A 499 10.12 -16.65 15.94
C GLY A 499 8.78 -17.08 15.39
N THR A 500 8.14 -16.20 14.67
CA THR A 500 6.84 -16.47 14.05
C THR A 500 6.98 -17.54 12.97
N VAL A 501 6.27 -18.65 13.13
CA VAL A 501 6.14 -19.68 12.10
C VAL A 501 5.01 -19.28 11.16
N LEU A 502 3.86 -18.90 11.72
CA LEU A 502 2.72 -18.37 11.00
C LEU A 502 1.80 -17.61 11.95
N ASP A 503 1.67 -16.33 11.74
CA ASP A 503 0.60 -15.50 12.32
C ASP A 503 -0.49 -15.30 11.27
N VAL A 504 -1.74 -15.57 11.62
CA VAL A 504 -2.91 -15.38 10.76
C VAL A 504 -3.86 -14.41 11.43
N TYR A 505 -4.27 -13.39 10.70
CA TYR A 505 -5.26 -12.41 11.15
C TYR A 505 -6.39 -12.35 10.14
N ASN A 506 -7.62 -12.46 10.61
CA ASN A 506 -8.82 -12.34 9.79
C ASN A 506 -9.68 -11.19 10.31
N GLN A 507 -10.18 -10.37 9.41
CA GLN A 507 -11.15 -9.33 9.71
C GLN A 507 -12.29 -9.40 8.69
N LYS A 508 -13.51 -9.47 9.19
CA LYS A 508 -14.72 -9.29 8.38
C LYS A 508 -15.33 -7.94 8.73
N SER A 509 -15.63 -7.12 7.73
CA SER A 509 -16.28 -5.84 7.90
C SER A 509 -17.58 -5.81 7.08
N GLU A 510 -18.69 -5.46 7.72
CA GLU A 510 -19.97 -5.20 7.08
C GLU A 510 -20.35 -3.75 7.34
N ASN A 511 -20.65 -3.03 6.27
CA ASN A 511 -21.03 -1.62 6.31
C ASN A 511 -22.36 -1.42 5.56
N PHE A 512 -23.29 -0.76 6.20
CA PHE A 512 -24.53 -0.31 5.59
C PHE A 512 -24.71 1.18 5.85
N ALA A 513 -25.13 1.92 4.82
CA ALA A 513 -25.41 3.34 4.98
C ALA A 513 -26.61 3.80 4.14
N VAL A 514 -27.31 4.80 4.63
CA VAL A 514 -28.27 5.61 3.88
C VAL A 514 -27.85 7.06 3.92
N PHE A 515 -28.01 7.77 2.81
CA PHE A 515 -27.57 9.15 2.71
C PHE A 515 -28.46 9.98 1.80
N THR A 516 -28.42 11.29 1.98
CA THR A 516 -29.11 12.27 1.12
C THR A 516 -28.21 13.47 0.89
N HIS A 517 -28.37 14.11 -0.28
CA HIS A 517 -27.66 15.32 -0.64
C HIS A 517 -28.59 16.21 -1.47
N ASN A 518 -28.95 17.37 -0.90
CA ASN A 518 -29.98 18.23 -1.43
C ASN A 518 -29.43 19.64 -1.65
N ILE A 519 -29.74 20.24 -2.80
CA ILE A 519 -29.37 21.61 -3.16
C ILE A 519 -30.67 22.40 -3.28
N PHE A 520 -30.81 23.42 -2.47
CA PHE A 520 -31.95 24.35 -2.50
C PHE A 520 -31.51 25.62 -3.23
N HIS A 521 -32.13 25.90 -4.38
CA HIS A 521 -31.94 27.12 -5.16
C HIS A 521 -32.78 28.22 -4.54
N ILE A 522 -32.21 28.98 -3.59
CA ILE A 522 -32.92 30.03 -2.82
C ILE A 522 -33.20 31.24 -3.71
N THR A 523 -32.23 31.60 -4.54
CA THR A 523 -32.34 32.61 -5.59
C THR A 523 -31.45 32.19 -6.76
N ASP A 524 -31.53 32.88 -7.90
CA ASP A 524 -30.68 32.60 -9.08
C ASP A 524 -29.16 32.65 -8.80
N ASN A 525 -28.75 33.24 -7.68
CA ASN A 525 -27.33 33.40 -7.31
C ASN A 525 -27.01 32.85 -5.91
N LEU A 526 -27.93 32.10 -5.30
CA LEU A 526 -27.73 31.56 -3.93
C LEU A 526 -28.30 30.16 -3.80
N ASP A 527 -27.41 29.20 -3.65
CA ASP A 527 -27.71 27.81 -3.37
C ASP A 527 -27.40 27.46 -1.92
N PHE A 528 -28.26 26.63 -1.32
CA PHE A 528 -28.01 26.06 0.00
C PHE A 528 -28.00 24.53 -0.08
N THR A 529 -26.84 23.95 0.19
CA THR A 529 -26.63 22.50 0.12
C THR A 529 -26.70 21.87 1.51
N VAL A 530 -27.46 20.79 1.66
CA VAL A 530 -27.52 19.98 2.88
C VAL A 530 -27.41 18.51 2.54
N GLY A 531 -26.46 17.84 3.18
CA GLY A 531 -26.29 16.41 3.08
C GLY A 531 -26.26 15.75 4.45
N LEU A 532 -26.84 14.56 4.56
CA LEU A 532 -26.81 13.72 5.76
C LEU A 532 -26.52 12.27 5.38
N ARG A 533 -25.76 11.59 6.22
CA ARG A 533 -25.51 10.15 6.10
C ARG A 533 -25.58 9.49 7.47
N TYR A 534 -26.29 8.39 7.53
CA TYR A 534 -26.22 7.42 8.62
C TYR A 534 -25.45 6.20 8.16
N THR A 535 -24.51 5.74 8.95
CA THR A 535 -23.70 4.55 8.68
C THR A 535 -23.73 3.63 9.89
N ASN A 536 -23.96 2.34 9.65
CA ASN A 536 -23.74 1.26 10.61
C ASN A 536 -22.59 0.39 10.09
N GLU A 537 -21.59 0.13 10.93
CA GLU A 537 -20.49 -0.74 10.61
C GLU A 537 -20.27 -1.77 11.71
N THR A 538 -20.08 -3.03 11.31
CA THR A 538 -19.68 -4.13 12.20
C THR A 538 -18.38 -4.73 11.71
N LYS A 539 -17.43 -4.94 12.62
CA LYS A 539 -16.15 -5.59 12.38
C LYS A 539 -15.96 -6.77 13.32
N ASP A 540 -15.77 -7.95 12.75
CA ASP A 540 -15.36 -9.15 13.45
C ASP A 540 -13.89 -9.42 13.17
N PHE A 541 -13.12 -9.68 14.22
CA PHE A 541 -11.70 -9.93 14.13
C PHE A 541 -11.36 -11.25 14.80
N ASN A 542 -10.46 -12.02 14.20
CA ASN A 542 -9.81 -13.13 14.84
C ASN A 542 -8.35 -13.23 14.44
N ALA A 543 -7.54 -13.78 15.34
CA ALA A 543 -6.12 -14.04 15.10
C ALA A 543 -5.74 -15.40 15.65
N ALA A 544 -4.77 -16.05 15.01
CA ALA A 544 -4.15 -17.30 15.43
C ALA A 544 -2.64 -17.21 15.25
N PHE A 545 -1.89 -17.69 16.23
CA PHE A 545 -0.44 -17.54 16.28
C PHE A 545 0.25 -18.90 16.37
N THR A 546 1.38 -19.02 15.67
CA THR A 546 2.29 -20.16 15.79
C THR A 546 3.72 -19.66 15.94
N ASN A 547 4.39 -20.04 17.01
CA ASN A 547 5.70 -19.48 17.36
C ASN A 547 6.61 -20.49 18.04
N ASP A 548 7.89 -20.53 17.66
CA ASP A 548 8.86 -21.48 18.19
C ASP A 548 9.98 -20.86 19.03
N ASN A 549 9.86 -19.56 19.40
CA ASN A 549 10.84 -18.88 20.26
C ASN A 549 10.59 -19.15 21.74
N THR A 550 11.12 -20.24 22.26
CA THR A 550 11.06 -20.61 23.67
C THR A 550 11.97 -19.78 24.57
N MET A 551 12.91 -19.02 24.00
CA MET A 551 13.84 -18.20 24.81
C MET A 551 13.18 -16.96 25.41
N CYS A 552 12.17 -16.38 24.75
CA CYS A 552 11.46 -15.24 25.31
C CYS A 552 10.86 -15.52 26.68
N PRO A 553 9.96 -16.52 26.89
CA PRO A 553 9.43 -16.85 28.22
C PRO A 553 10.52 -17.23 29.22
N THR A 554 11.57 -17.94 28.79
CA THR A 554 12.70 -18.31 29.63
C THR A 554 13.42 -17.07 30.19
N GLN A 555 13.76 -16.12 29.32
CA GLN A 555 14.44 -14.88 29.70
C GLN A 555 13.54 -13.97 30.57
N ARG A 556 12.25 -13.89 30.27
CA ARG A 556 11.29 -13.17 31.11
C ARG A 556 11.26 -13.72 32.52
N ALA A 557 11.17 -15.04 32.69
CA ALA A 557 11.17 -15.68 33.99
C ALA A 557 12.46 -15.39 34.79
N LEU A 558 13.62 -15.42 34.09
CA LEU A 558 14.92 -15.20 34.72
C LEU A 558 15.15 -13.74 35.15
N PHE A 559 14.75 -12.77 34.32
CA PHE A 559 15.14 -11.37 34.47
C PHE A 559 14.08 -10.45 35.07
N THR A 560 12.80 -10.86 35.10
CA THR A 560 11.72 -10.06 35.72
C THR A 560 12.05 -9.64 37.19
N PRO A 561 12.66 -10.48 38.02
CA PRO A 561 13.04 -10.08 39.39
C PRO A 561 14.05 -8.92 39.44
N LEU A 562 14.83 -8.69 38.39
CA LEU A 562 15.82 -7.61 38.30
C LEU A 562 15.26 -6.28 37.80
N LEU A 563 14.03 -6.24 37.28
CA LEU A 563 13.43 -5.04 36.68
C LEU A 563 13.15 -3.93 37.72
N GLY A 564 13.04 -4.24 38.98
CA GLY A 564 12.86 -3.27 40.06
C GLY A 564 14.15 -2.73 40.70
N GLY A 565 15.33 -3.13 40.17
CA GLY A 565 16.63 -2.85 40.80
C GLY A 565 17.62 -2.10 39.92
N PRO A 566 18.86 -1.94 40.35
CA PRO A 566 19.91 -1.21 39.61
C PRO A 566 20.28 -1.87 38.28
N LEU A 567 19.89 -3.11 38.03
CA LEU A 567 20.11 -3.85 36.80
C LEU A 567 18.89 -3.82 35.84
N ALA A 568 17.86 -3.03 36.13
CA ALA A 568 16.61 -2.99 35.37
C ALA A 568 16.82 -2.74 33.87
N ALA A 569 17.70 -1.80 33.53
CA ALA A 569 17.98 -1.49 32.11
C ALA A 569 18.66 -2.66 31.38
N LEU A 570 19.59 -3.36 32.05
CA LEU A 570 20.29 -4.52 31.50
C LEU A 570 19.33 -5.71 31.35
N ALA A 571 18.55 -6.00 32.37
CA ALA A 571 17.54 -7.04 32.37
C ALA A 571 16.47 -6.80 31.31
N GLY A 572 15.96 -5.57 31.24
CA GLY A 572 15.01 -5.14 30.22
C GLY A 572 15.56 -5.24 28.80
N GLY A 573 16.84 -4.92 28.60
CA GLY A 573 17.51 -5.08 27.30
C GLY A 573 17.62 -6.54 26.86
N ILE A 574 17.98 -7.45 27.77
CA ILE A 574 18.04 -8.89 27.49
C ILE A 574 16.63 -9.43 27.16
N ILE A 575 15.63 -9.10 27.98
CA ILE A 575 14.24 -9.51 27.72
C ILE A 575 13.77 -8.96 26.36
N GLY A 576 13.97 -7.66 26.12
CA GLY A 576 13.52 -7.00 24.89
C GLY A 576 14.10 -7.62 23.63
N LEU A 577 15.38 -8.01 23.64
CA LEU A 577 16.02 -8.69 22.52
C LEU A 577 15.55 -10.16 22.38
N SER A 578 15.12 -10.80 23.47
CA SER A 578 14.59 -12.17 23.40
C SER A 578 13.14 -12.25 22.96
N CYS A 579 12.35 -11.17 23.14
CA CYS A 579 10.91 -11.11 22.97
C CYS A 579 10.49 -10.03 21.95
N GLN A 580 11.23 -9.84 20.90
CA GLN A 580 10.97 -8.77 19.93
C GLN A 580 9.76 -9.08 19.06
N GLY A 581 8.83 -8.11 18.94
CA GLY A 581 7.58 -8.29 18.19
C GLY A 581 6.72 -9.42 18.76
N ASN A 582 6.12 -10.22 17.89
CA ASN A 582 5.34 -11.42 18.27
C ASN A 582 6.23 -12.64 18.51
N SER A 583 7.55 -12.50 18.55
CA SER A 583 8.48 -13.63 18.66
C SER A 583 8.55 -14.19 20.08
N THR A 584 7.54 -14.96 20.48
CA THR A 584 7.47 -15.65 21.77
C THR A 584 6.63 -16.91 21.70
N ALA A 585 7.16 -18.02 22.23
CA ALA A 585 6.41 -19.28 22.33
C ALA A 585 5.18 -19.21 23.27
N GLU A 586 5.00 -18.10 24.02
CA GLU A 586 3.77 -17.86 24.79
C GLU A 586 2.57 -17.59 23.87
N LEU A 587 2.82 -17.20 22.60
CA LEU A 587 1.78 -17.04 21.60
C LEU A 587 1.50 -18.33 20.81
N ASP A 588 2.33 -19.37 20.95
CA ASP A 588 2.12 -20.62 20.21
C ASP A 588 0.78 -21.26 20.54
N GLY A 589 -0.06 -21.49 19.53
CA GLY A 589 -1.40 -22.02 19.69
C GLY A 589 -2.44 -21.05 20.28
N VAL A 590 -2.08 -19.78 20.52
CA VAL A 590 -3.02 -18.77 21.02
C VAL A 590 -3.94 -18.33 19.88
N THR A 591 -5.23 -18.21 20.21
CA THR A 591 -6.25 -17.63 19.32
C THR A 591 -6.97 -16.50 20.03
N LEU A 592 -7.29 -15.44 19.30
CA LEU A 592 -8.03 -14.27 19.80
C LEU A 592 -9.23 -14.01 18.88
N ALA A 593 -10.32 -13.51 19.45
CA ALA A 593 -11.46 -13.04 18.68
C ALA A 593 -12.08 -11.83 19.38
N ASP A 594 -12.53 -10.86 18.60
CA ASP A 594 -13.24 -9.67 19.07
C ASP A 594 -14.21 -9.18 18.02
N SER A 595 -15.24 -8.43 18.44
CA SER A 595 -16.25 -7.85 17.55
C SER A 595 -16.63 -6.46 18.00
N ARG A 596 -16.79 -5.54 17.04
CA ARG A 596 -17.18 -4.15 17.30
C ARG A 596 -18.25 -3.72 16.31
N SER A 597 -19.27 -2.99 16.81
CA SER A 597 -20.28 -2.37 15.96
C SER A 597 -20.39 -0.89 16.31
N GLU A 598 -20.49 -0.05 15.28
CA GLU A 598 -20.56 1.41 15.40
C GLU A 598 -21.69 1.97 14.55
N ASN A 599 -22.27 3.07 15.05
CA ASN A 599 -23.31 3.84 14.36
C ASN A 599 -22.86 5.30 14.30
N GLU A 600 -22.82 5.86 13.11
CA GLU A 600 -22.28 7.19 12.88
C GLU A 600 -23.23 8.04 12.04
N PHE A 601 -23.32 9.32 12.38
CA PHE A 601 -23.96 10.33 11.53
C PHE A 601 -22.91 11.30 11.01
N THR A 602 -22.93 11.55 9.72
CA THR A 602 -22.13 12.60 9.09
C THR A 602 -23.02 13.53 8.31
N GLY A 603 -22.62 14.79 8.18
CA GLY A 603 -23.40 15.78 7.46
C GLY A 603 -22.52 16.86 6.85
N THR A 604 -23.09 17.57 5.89
CA THR A 604 -22.52 18.76 5.25
C THR A 604 -23.60 19.83 5.09
N ALA A 605 -23.21 21.08 5.16
CA ALA A 605 -24.07 22.22 4.91
C ALA A 605 -23.24 23.38 4.36
#